data_abe27d2b2e5ceb14cfc5a636bda797a8
#
_entry.id   abe27d2b2e5ceb14cfc5a636bda797a8
#
_cell.length_a   1.000
_cell.length_b   1.000
_cell.length_c   1.000
_cell.angle_alpha   90.00
_cell.angle_beta   90.00
_cell.angle_gamma   90.00
#
_symmetry.space_group_name_H-M   'P 1'
#
loop_
_entity.id
_entity.type
_entity.pdbx_description
1 polymer ?
#
loop_
_entity_poly.entity_id
_entity_poly.type
_entity_poly.pdbx_seq_one_letter_code
_entity_poly.pdbx_strand_id
1 'polypeptide(L)'
;MFGPPTPRQDAEYTAFVLSASSSLTRTAWLLTGDSDLAAELVQEALVKTYLAWRRVRHGEATAYARRILVNLNIDRWRRRPATPSEELDRAVLNGAEQAVDDRDEVARMLATLPQQQRRVIVLRYYNDLSEADVAGHLGISVGAVKSAASRGLATLRTQYTPVSGGGQ
;
A
#
# COMPACT_ATOMS: atom_id res chain seq x y z
N MET A 1 21.01 -17.61 19.50
CA MET A 1 21.77 -16.36 19.43
C MET A 1 22.14 -16.14 17.96
N PHE A 2 21.54 -15.14 17.32
CA PHE A 2 21.88 -14.81 15.95
C PHE A 2 23.07 -13.85 15.97
N GLY A 3 24.19 -14.29 15.42
CA GLY A 3 25.37 -13.43 15.27
C GLY A 3 25.07 -12.21 14.34
N PRO A 4 25.93 -11.19 14.34
CA PRO A 4 25.77 -10.04 13.45
C PRO A 4 25.67 -10.50 11.99
N PRO A 5 24.96 -9.74 11.13
CA PRO A 5 24.86 -10.07 9.71
C PRO A 5 26.25 -10.09 9.09
N THR A 6 26.45 -10.94 8.10
CA THR A 6 27.71 -11.01 7.38
C THR A 6 27.77 -9.89 6.31
N PRO A 7 28.97 -9.41 5.93
CA PRO A 7 29.10 -8.40 4.88
C PRO A 7 28.39 -8.76 3.57
N ARG A 8 28.31 -10.05 3.26
CA ARG A 8 27.57 -10.53 2.07
C ARG A 8 26.07 -10.35 2.24
N GLN A 9 25.52 -10.62 3.41
CA GLN A 9 24.10 -10.45 3.72
C GLN A 9 23.71 -8.97 3.67
N ASP A 10 24.57 -8.08 4.14
CA ASP A 10 24.36 -6.64 4.07
C ASP A 10 24.34 -6.15 2.62
N ALA A 11 25.24 -6.65 1.77
CA ALA A 11 25.26 -6.31 0.35
C ALA A 11 24.00 -6.82 -0.38
N GLU A 12 23.57 -8.05 -0.12
CA GLU A 12 22.34 -8.62 -0.70
C GLU A 12 21.10 -7.85 -0.24
N TYR A 13 21.02 -7.49 1.03
CA TYR A 13 19.94 -6.68 1.56
C TYR A 13 19.93 -5.27 0.97
N THR A 14 21.09 -4.64 0.85
CA THR A 14 21.21 -3.31 0.22
C THR A 14 20.72 -3.33 -1.22
N ALA A 15 21.08 -4.35 -2.00
CA ALA A 15 20.58 -4.53 -3.37
C ALA A 15 19.06 -4.70 -3.40
N PHE A 16 18.51 -5.47 -2.46
CA PHE A 16 17.06 -5.61 -2.30
C PHE A 16 16.39 -4.27 -2.01
N VAL A 17 16.90 -3.49 -1.05
CA VAL A 17 16.33 -2.17 -0.70
C VAL A 17 16.33 -1.25 -1.91
N LEU A 18 17.43 -1.19 -2.66
CA LEU A 18 17.53 -0.35 -3.87
C LEU A 18 16.51 -0.75 -4.93
N SER A 19 16.22 -2.04 -5.08
CA SER A 19 15.26 -2.52 -6.08
C SER A 19 13.80 -2.40 -5.65
N ALA A 20 13.51 -2.52 -4.36
CA ALA A 20 12.13 -2.63 -3.84
C ALA A 20 11.56 -1.32 -3.29
N SER A 21 12.41 -0.34 -2.91
CA SER A 21 11.98 0.84 -2.16
C SER A 21 10.92 1.67 -2.90
N SER A 22 11.07 1.89 -4.20
CA SER A 22 10.11 2.71 -4.95
C SER A 22 8.72 2.07 -5.00
N SER A 23 8.66 0.76 -5.22
CA SER A 23 7.38 0.01 -5.23
C SER A 23 6.73 -0.03 -3.85
N LEU A 24 7.51 -0.26 -2.79
CA LEU A 24 7.00 -0.26 -1.41
C LEU A 24 6.51 1.12 -0.99
N THR A 25 7.25 2.18 -1.31
CA THR A 25 6.86 3.57 -1.02
C THR A 25 5.58 3.94 -1.75
N ARG A 26 5.48 3.58 -3.03
CA ARG A 26 4.26 3.82 -3.81
C ARG A 26 3.06 3.08 -3.22
N THR A 27 3.23 1.80 -2.86
CA THR A 27 2.17 1.02 -2.20
C THR A 27 1.72 1.67 -0.90
N ALA A 28 2.66 2.05 -0.04
CA ALA A 28 2.35 2.69 1.23
C ALA A 28 1.61 4.02 1.05
N TRP A 29 2.03 4.83 0.08
CA TRP A 29 1.38 6.09 -0.22
C TRP A 29 -0.04 5.90 -0.78
N LEU A 30 -0.26 4.95 -1.68
CA LEU A 30 -1.60 4.64 -2.19
C LEU A 30 -2.53 4.12 -1.09
N LEU A 31 -1.99 3.41 -0.10
CA LEU A 31 -2.76 2.91 1.05
C LEU A 31 -3.09 3.98 2.08
N THR A 32 -2.22 4.95 2.27
CA THR A 32 -2.32 5.94 3.37
C THR A 32 -2.79 7.31 2.91
N GLY A 33 -2.45 7.71 1.69
CA GLY A 33 -2.65 9.08 1.20
C GLY A 33 -1.77 10.12 1.90
N ASP A 34 -0.81 9.69 2.72
CA ASP A 34 0.07 10.53 3.53
C ASP A 34 1.52 10.11 3.32
N SER A 35 2.35 11.03 2.83
CA SER A 35 3.74 10.74 2.48
C SER A 35 4.62 10.45 3.70
N ASP A 36 4.38 11.13 4.82
CA ASP A 36 5.15 10.93 6.05
C ASP A 36 4.83 9.59 6.68
N LEU A 37 3.54 9.26 6.76
CA LEU A 37 3.09 7.96 7.24
C LEU A 37 3.56 6.83 6.30
N ALA A 38 3.52 7.03 5.00
CA ALA A 38 4.03 6.05 4.04
C ALA A 38 5.53 5.78 4.25
N ALA A 39 6.32 6.83 4.45
CA ALA A 39 7.77 6.69 4.73
C ALA A 39 8.03 5.92 6.03
N GLU A 40 7.29 6.21 7.10
CA GLU A 40 7.40 5.48 8.36
C GLU A 40 7.07 3.99 8.20
N LEU A 41 5.99 3.66 7.49
CA LEU A 41 5.58 2.27 7.26
C LEU A 41 6.62 1.50 6.43
N VAL A 42 7.17 2.13 5.40
CA VAL A 42 8.22 1.52 4.57
C VAL A 42 9.47 1.27 5.40
N GLN A 43 9.91 2.26 6.17
CA GLN A 43 11.07 2.12 7.04
C GLN A 43 10.91 0.97 8.04
N GLU A 44 9.78 0.90 8.72
CA GLU A 44 9.49 -0.18 9.67
C GLU A 44 9.43 -1.55 8.97
N ALA A 45 8.79 -1.63 7.79
CA ALA A 45 8.73 -2.86 7.01
C ALA A 45 10.11 -3.34 6.57
N LEU A 46 10.98 -2.42 6.14
CA LEU A 46 12.36 -2.74 5.77
C LEU A 46 13.18 -3.21 6.97
N VAL A 47 13.06 -2.55 8.13
CA VAL A 47 13.76 -3.00 9.35
C VAL A 47 13.32 -4.42 9.74
N LYS A 48 12.02 -4.70 9.73
CA LYS A 48 11.51 -6.05 10.04
C LYS A 48 11.97 -7.09 9.02
N THR A 49 12.04 -6.72 7.75
CA THR A 49 12.57 -7.59 6.69
C THR A 49 14.05 -7.87 6.91
N TYR A 50 14.86 -6.87 7.29
CA TYR A 50 16.26 -7.04 7.61
C TYR A 50 16.48 -8.02 8.79
N LEU A 51 15.73 -7.87 9.85
CA LEU A 51 15.80 -8.77 11.00
C LEU A 51 15.44 -10.22 10.65
N ALA A 52 14.60 -10.43 9.66
CA ALA A 52 14.22 -11.74 9.15
C ALA A 52 15.05 -12.21 7.95
N TRP A 53 16.02 -11.43 7.47
CA TRP A 53 16.69 -11.61 6.16
C TRP A 53 17.23 -13.02 5.93
N ARG A 54 17.79 -13.64 6.97
CA ARG A 54 18.31 -15.01 6.88
C ARG A 54 17.27 -16.07 6.59
N ARG A 55 16.00 -15.81 6.91
CA ARG A 55 14.87 -16.74 6.72
C ARG A 55 14.07 -16.43 5.46
N VAL A 56 14.21 -15.23 4.95
CA VAL A 56 13.48 -14.78 3.75
C VAL A 56 14.17 -15.35 2.52
N ARG A 57 13.40 -16.01 1.65
CA ARG A 57 13.90 -16.39 0.33
C ARG A 57 14.08 -15.14 -0.53
N HIS A 58 15.25 -14.97 -1.12
CA HIS A 58 15.58 -13.73 -1.84
C HIS A 58 14.62 -13.41 -2.98
N GLY A 59 14.11 -14.40 -3.69
CA GLY A 59 13.08 -14.21 -4.71
C GLY A 59 11.71 -13.76 -4.17
N GLU A 60 11.46 -13.90 -2.89
CA GLU A 60 10.19 -13.56 -2.23
C GLU A 60 10.31 -12.32 -1.30
N ALA A 61 11.48 -11.69 -1.25
CA ALA A 61 11.76 -10.61 -0.30
C ALA A 61 10.82 -9.41 -0.46
N THR A 62 10.49 -9.03 -1.69
CA THR A 62 9.56 -7.92 -1.96
C THR A 62 8.14 -8.27 -1.50
N ALA A 63 7.67 -9.49 -1.75
CA ALA A 63 6.36 -9.95 -1.29
C ALA A 63 6.32 -10.01 0.25
N TYR A 64 7.39 -10.45 0.88
CA TYR A 64 7.53 -10.49 2.33
C TYR A 64 7.46 -9.08 2.95
N ALA A 65 8.25 -8.15 2.45
CA ALA A 65 8.24 -6.76 2.90
C ALA A 65 6.88 -6.09 2.68
N ARG A 66 6.24 -6.34 1.55
CA ARG A 66 4.89 -5.84 1.25
C ARG A 66 3.86 -6.37 2.25
N ARG A 67 3.92 -7.66 2.60
CA ARG A 67 3.03 -8.25 3.62
C ARG A 67 3.20 -7.56 4.96
N ILE A 68 4.43 -7.31 5.39
CA ILE A 68 4.70 -6.56 6.63
C ILE A 68 4.10 -5.16 6.54
N LEU A 69 4.34 -4.45 5.46
CA LEU A 69 3.84 -3.09 5.25
C LEU A 69 2.31 -3.01 5.32
N VAL A 70 1.62 -3.95 4.67
CA VAL A 70 0.15 -4.03 4.70
C VAL A 70 -0.35 -4.33 6.11
N ASN A 71 0.28 -5.28 6.82
CA ASN A 71 -0.07 -5.61 8.20
C ASN A 71 0.13 -4.41 9.13
N LEU A 72 1.24 -3.68 9.00
CA LEU A 72 1.49 -2.45 9.76
C LEU A 72 0.41 -1.38 9.49
N ASN A 73 0.02 -1.21 8.24
CA ASN A 73 -1.06 -0.29 7.87
C ASN A 73 -2.39 -0.71 8.51
N ILE A 74 -2.74 -1.99 8.48
CA ILE A 74 -3.95 -2.53 9.10
C ILE A 74 -3.92 -2.34 10.61
N ASP A 75 -2.83 -2.70 11.27
CA ASP A 75 -2.68 -2.61 12.72
C ASP A 75 -2.77 -1.15 13.19
N ARG A 76 -2.13 -0.25 12.46
CA ARG A 76 -2.18 1.19 12.77
C ARG A 76 -3.60 1.74 12.64
N TRP A 77 -4.34 1.32 11.64
CA TRP A 77 -5.73 1.71 11.47
C TRP A 77 -6.63 1.16 12.58
N ARG A 78 -6.44 -0.09 13.01
CA ARG A 78 -7.20 -0.70 14.12
C ARG A 78 -6.95 -0.01 15.46
N ARG A 79 -5.78 0.58 15.68
CA ARG A 79 -5.41 1.29 16.91
C ARG A 79 -5.90 2.71 16.97
N ARG A 80 -6.42 3.26 15.88
CA ARG A 80 -7.04 4.59 15.90
C ARG A 80 -8.30 4.53 16.75
N PRO A 81 -8.51 5.53 17.69
CA PRO A 81 -9.78 5.63 18.39
C PRO A 81 -10.90 5.77 17.36
N ALA A 82 -12.06 5.10 17.63
CA ALA A 82 -13.24 5.15 16.77
C ALA A 82 -13.79 6.58 16.78
N THR A 83 -13.29 7.41 15.90
CA THR A 83 -13.92 8.66 15.48
C THR A 83 -14.71 8.39 14.21
N PRO A 84 -15.85 9.08 13.96
CA PRO A 84 -16.63 8.90 12.74
C PRO A 84 -15.69 9.04 11.54
N SER A 85 -15.45 7.95 10.83
CA SER A 85 -14.34 7.78 9.90
C SER A 85 -14.46 8.56 8.59
N GLU A 86 -15.58 9.23 8.35
CA GLU A 86 -15.82 9.95 7.10
C GLU A 86 -15.22 11.36 7.07
N GLU A 87 -15.05 12.01 8.23
CA GLU A 87 -14.48 13.36 8.28
C GLU A 87 -12.95 13.36 8.37
N LEU A 88 -12.35 12.33 8.98
CA LEU A 88 -10.91 12.25 9.14
C LEU A 88 -10.20 11.84 7.85
N ASP A 89 -10.83 11.00 7.03
CA ASP A 89 -10.33 10.64 5.69
C ASP A 89 -10.32 11.84 4.74
N ARG A 90 -11.21 12.82 4.94
CA ARG A 90 -11.22 14.08 4.18
C ARG A 90 -10.20 15.11 4.68
N ALA A 91 -9.91 15.15 5.96
CA ALA A 91 -8.96 16.11 6.53
C ALA A 91 -7.51 15.82 6.12
N VAL A 92 -7.16 14.55 5.91
CA VAL A 92 -5.82 14.15 5.44
C VAL A 92 -5.57 14.55 3.98
N LEU A 93 -6.65 14.69 3.18
CA LEU A 93 -6.55 15.12 1.78
C LEU A 93 -6.27 16.61 1.60
N ASN A 94 -6.58 17.43 2.59
CA ASN A 94 -6.41 18.88 2.50
C ASN A 94 -4.97 19.37 2.77
N GLY A 95 -4.06 18.48 3.13
CA GLY A 95 -2.64 18.79 3.35
C GLY A 95 -1.72 18.68 2.15
N ALA A 96 -2.23 18.20 1.00
CA ALA A 96 -1.42 17.93 -0.19
C ALA A 96 -1.76 18.88 -1.35
N GLU A 97 -1.79 20.18 -1.07
CA GLU A 97 -1.92 21.19 -2.14
C GLU A 97 -0.57 21.53 -2.79
N GLN A 98 0.20 20.58 -3.27
CA GLN A 98 1.32 20.94 -4.18
C GLN A 98 1.93 19.70 -4.84
N ALA A 99 1.56 19.45 -6.01
CA ALA A 99 2.21 18.87 -7.18
C ALA A 99 1.19 18.08 -7.99
N VAL A 100 0.68 18.71 -9.02
CA VAL A 100 -0.26 18.11 -9.98
C VAL A 100 0.53 17.19 -10.90
N ASP A 101 0.71 15.95 -10.47
CA ASP A 101 1.10 14.85 -11.36
C ASP A 101 -0.09 13.87 -11.42
N ASP A 102 -0.32 13.22 -12.56
CA ASP A 102 -1.38 12.20 -12.74
C ASP A 102 -1.36 11.12 -11.64
N ARG A 103 -0.20 10.94 -11.02
CA ARG A 103 0.01 10.05 -9.87
C ARG A 103 -0.73 10.51 -8.62
N ASP A 104 -0.84 11.81 -8.40
CA ASP A 104 -1.55 12.39 -7.25
C ASP A 104 -3.06 12.31 -7.44
N GLU A 105 -3.55 12.34 -8.68
CA GLU A 105 -4.95 12.14 -8.99
C GLU A 105 -5.42 10.74 -8.60
N VAL A 106 -4.67 9.71 -8.95
CA VAL A 106 -4.97 8.32 -8.56
C VAL A 106 -5.02 8.18 -7.03
N ALA A 107 -4.05 8.74 -6.31
CA ALA A 107 -4.04 8.70 -4.85
C ALA A 107 -5.24 9.42 -4.26
N ARG A 108 -5.63 10.57 -4.80
CA ARG A 108 -6.83 11.31 -4.38
C ARG A 108 -8.11 10.52 -4.62
N MET A 109 -8.24 9.88 -5.78
CA MET A 109 -9.38 9.03 -6.10
C MET A 109 -9.47 7.84 -5.12
N LEU A 110 -8.34 7.16 -4.87
CA LEU A 110 -8.29 6.05 -3.93
C LEU A 110 -8.61 6.48 -2.50
N ALA A 111 -8.23 7.69 -2.10
CA ALA A 111 -8.49 8.24 -0.78
C ALA A 111 -9.99 8.44 -0.49
N THR A 112 -10.84 8.53 -1.51
CA THR A 112 -12.29 8.62 -1.36
C THR A 112 -12.95 7.27 -1.06
N LEU A 113 -12.23 6.17 -1.24
CA LEU A 113 -12.75 4.83 -0.98
C LEU A 113 -12.69 4.48 0.50
N PRO A 114 -13.66 3.70 1.02
CA PRO A 114 -13.51 3.04 2.30
C PRO A 114 -12.20 2.24 2.38
N GLN A 115 -11.59 2.15 3.55
CA GLN A 115 -10.26 1.55 3.74
C GLN A 115 -10.13 0.14 3.15
N GLN A 116 -11.13 -0.72 3.35
CA GLN A 116 -11.07 -2.07 2.80
C GLN A 116 -11.11 -2.09 1.28
N GLN A 117 -11.94 -1.26 0.67
CA GLN A 117 -12.00 -1.14 -0.79
C GLN A 117 -10.69 -0.60 -1.36
N ARG A 118 -10.11 0.42 -0.72
CA ARG A 118 -8.80 0.97 -1.09
C ARG A 118 -7.71 -0.09 -1.05
N ARG A 119 -7.60 -0.84 0.05
CA ARG A 119 -6.63 -1.92 0.20
C ARG A 119 -6.78 -2.98 -0.88
N VAL A 120 -7.99 -3.43 -1.12
CA VAL A 120 -8.28 -4.42 -2.16
C VAL A 120 -7.86 -3.91 -3.53
N ILE A 121 -8.24 -2.69 -3.89
CA ILE A 121 -7.87 -2.09 -5.20
C ILE A 121 -6.35 -1.97 -5.35
N VAL A 122 -5.65 -1.45 -4.34
CA VAL A 122 -4.18 -1.30 -4.40
C VAL A 122 -3.49 -2.66 -4.52
N LEU A 123 -3.88 -3.64 -3.73
CA LEU A 123 -3.26 -4.96 -3.76
C LEU A 123 -3.57 -5.72 -5.05
N ARG A 124 -4.80 -5.63 -5.56
CA ARG A 124 -5.20 -6.31 -6.78
C ARG A 124 -4.59 -5.70 -8.04
N TYR A 125 -4.66 -4.38 -8.18
CA TYR A 125 -4.40 -3.71 -9.46
C TYR A 125 -3.04 -3.02 -9.51
N TYR A 126 -2.54 -2.52 -8.41
CA TYR A 126 -1.18 -1.96 -8.37
C TYR A 126 -0.12 -3.03 -8.09
N ASN A 127 -0.39 -3.91 -7.13
CA ASN A 127 0.54 -4.99 -6.77
C ASN A 127 0.30 -6.29 -7.54
N ASP A 128 -0.71 -6.36 -8.37
CA ASP A 128 -1.05 -7.51 -9.22
C ASP A 128 -1.18 -8.84 -8.44
N LEU A 129 -1.76 -8.77 -7.24
CA LEU A 129 -2.02 -9.96 -6.42
C LEU A 129 -3.32 -10.64 -6.84
N SER A 130 -3.36 -11.97 -6.72
CA SER A 130 -4.59 -12.73 -6.91
C SER A 130 -5.63 -12.40 -5.82
N GLU A 131 -6.90 -12.68 -6.09
CA GLU A 131 -7.96 -12.52 -5.08
C GLU A 131 -7.69 -13.36 -3.82
N ALA A 132 -7.15 -14.57 -3.99
CA ALA A 132 -6.78 -15.45 -2.89
C ALA A 132 -5.63 -14.86 -2.04
N ASP A 133 -4.62 -14.28 -2.68
CA ASP A 133 -3.51 -13.62 -1.98
C ASP A 133 -3.97 -12.39 -1.21
N VAL A 134 -4.82 -11.57 -1.82
CA VAL A 134 -5.43 -10.42 -1.15
C VAL A 134 -6.26 -10.84 0.04
N ALA A 135 -7.09 -11.88 -0.11
CA ALA A 135 -7.86 -12.44 0.98
C ALA A 135 -6.96 -12.88 2.15
N GLY A 136 -5.86 -13.57 1.84
CA GLY A 136 -4.85 -13.97 2.82
C GLY A 136 -4.18 -12.79 3.51
N HIS A 137 -3.80 -11.74 2.78
CA HIS A 137 -3.19 -10.54 3.34
C HIS A 137 -4.14 -9.78 4.27
N LEU A 138 -5.40 -9.66 3.89
CA LEU A 138 -6.37 -8.85 4.63
C LEU A 138 -7.15 -9.64 5.69
N GLY A 139 -7.03 -10.97 5.71
CA GLY A 139 -7.78 -11.82 6.63
C GLY A 139 -9.28 -11.79 6.38
N ILE A 140 -9.69 -11.70 5.13
CA ILE A 140 -11.08 -11.69 4.67
C ILE A 140 -11.35 -12.81 3.66
N SER A 141 -12.61 -13.09 3.36
CA SER A 141 -12.95 -14.09 2.36
C SER A 141 -12.68 -13.61 0.93
N VAL A 142 -12.49 -14.55 0.01
CA VAL A 142 -12.36 -14.23 -1.43
C VAL A 142 -13.63 -13.53 -1.95
N GLY A 143 -14.81 -13.92 -1.47
CA GLY A 143 -16.07 -13.24 -1.79
C GLY A 143 -16.08 -11.78 -1.34
N ALA A 144 -15.54 -11.48 -0.15
CA ALA A 144 -15.40 -10.11 0.34
C ALA A 144 -14.40 -9.30 -0.51
N VAL A 145 -13.31 -9.91 -0.98
CA VAL A 145 -12.37 -9.27 -1.91
C VAL A 145 -13.07 -8.90 -3.21
N LYS A 146 -13.81 -9.83 -3.81
CA LYS A 146 -14.58 -9.58 -5.06
C LYS A 146 -15.59 -8.45 -4.89
N SER A 147 -16.34 -8.46 -3.80
CA SER A 147 -17.33 -7.42 -3.51
C SER A 147 -16.69 -6.05 -3.29
N ALA A 148 -15.60 -5.98 -2.54
CA ALA A 148 -14.86 -4.75 -2.30
C ALA A 148 -14.24 -4.20 -3.60
N ALA A 149 -13.65 -5.06 -4.43
CA ALA A 149 -13.12 -4.67 -5.73
C ALA A 149 -14.21 -4.10 -6.65
N SER A 150 -15.34 -4.78 -6.75
CA SER A 150 -16.47 -4.34 -7.57
C SER A 150 -17.00 -2.98 -7.14
N ARG A 151 -17.24 -2.78 -5.85
CA ARG A 151 -17.74 -1.51 -5.30
C ARG A 151 -16.71 -0.40 -5.44
N GLY A 152 -15.45 -0.66 -5.15
CA GLY A 152 -14.37 0.31 -5.29
C GLY A 152 -14.20 0.78 -6.74
N LEU A 153 -14.18 -0.14 -7.69
CA LEU A 153 -14.11 0.19 -9.12
C LEU A 153 -15.32 0.98 -9.60
N ALA A 154 -16.53 0.63 -9.13
CA ALA A 154 -17.74 1.37 -9.47
C ALA A 154 -17.65 2.83 -8.99
N THR A 155 -17.19 3.06 -7.77
CA THR A 155 -16.97 4.40 -7.22
C THR A 155 -15.92 5.17 -8.03
N LEU A 156 -14.79 4.54 -8.35
CA LEU A 156 -13.72 5.20 -9.14
C LEU A 156 -14.19 5.55 -10.55
N ARG A 157 -15.01 4.72 -11.18
CA ARG A 157 -15.58 5.03 -12.51
C ARG A 157 -16.48 6.24 -12.50
N THR A 158 -17.21 6.49 -11.43
CA THR A 158 -18.06 7.70 -11.33
C THR A 158 -17.24 8.96 -11.15
N GLN A 159 -16.02 8.86 -10.63
CA GLN A 159 -15.11 9.99 -10.41
C GLN A 159 -14.25 10.28 -11.64
N TYR A 160 -13.99 9.25 -12.46
CA TYR A 160 -13.20 9.41 -13.67
C TYR A 160 -14.02 10.11 -14.74
N THR A 161 -13.75 11.38 -14.96
CA THR A 161 -14.22 12.10 -16.15
C THR A 161 -13.14 11.99 -17.21
N PRO A 162 -13.34 11.22 -18.29
CA PRO A 162 -12.36 11.22 -19.37
C PRO A 162 -12.24 12.65 -19.88
N VAL A 163 -11.02 13.18 -19.89
CA VAL A 163 -10.74 14.42 -20.62
C VAL A 163 -11.11 14.13 -22.06
N SER A 164 -12.22 14.68 -22.50
CA SER A 164 -12.63 14.63 -23.90
C SER A 164 -11.52 15.29 -24.71
N GLY A 165 -10.66 14.47 -25.28
CA GLY A 165 -9.71 14.91 -26.29
C GLY A 165 -10.52 15.54 -27.41
N GLY A 166 -10.52 16.86 -27.45
CA GLY A 166 -11.05 17.61 -28.58
C GLY A 166 -10.29 17.18 -29.82
N GLY A 167 -10.88 16.27 -30.58
CA GLY A 167 -10.47 15.98 -31.92
C GLY A 167 -11.18 16.98 -32.85
N GLN A 168 -10.44 17.85 -33.47
CA GLN A 168 -10.71 18.38 -34.81
C GLN A 168 -9.42 18.33 -35.57
#